data_c089344b671c2aabaa2a242495f8c6d6
#
_entry.id   c089344b671c2aabaa2a242495f8c6d6
#
_cell.length_a   1.000
_cell.length_b   1.000
_cell.length_c   1.000
_cell.angle_alpha   90.00
_cell.angle_beta   90.00
_cell.angle_gamma   90.00
#
_symmetry.space_group_name_H-M   'P 1'
#
loop_
_entity.id
_entity.type
_entity.pdbx_description
1 polymer ?
#
loop_
_entity_poly.entity_id
_entity_poly.type
_entity_poly.pdbx_seq_one_letter_code
_entity_poly.pdbx_strand_id
1 'polypeptide(L)'
;KHFKKNELVDFLQKLGIEFGADLNAYTGFDETVYILPVPLSDTANLRRGLTVLQDWAGGLSFDNDEIDGERGVVLEESRLGKGADDRMFRKIYPLQYEGSKYANRLPIGKDSIIKNAPYDVVKRFYKDYYRPDLMAVIIVGDVDVNATEKLVKEYFGGLVNPAKEKPRTMSKVPARTVSKSVIATDKEATNYFVQVDYPAAPSKVETTLKDYRDYLV
;
A
#
# COMPACT_ATOMS: atom_id res chain seq x y z
N LYS A 1 3.37 9.21 -17.74
CA LYS A 1 3.80 9.16 -19.15
C LYS A 1 2.77 9.78 -20.08
N HIS A 2 1.49 9.43 -19.93
CA HIS A 2 0.41 9.89 -20.80
C HIS A 2 -0.31 11.13 -20.26
N PHE A 3 -0.20 11.41 -18.97
CA PHE A 3 -0.81 12.58 -18.32
C PHE A 3 0.26 13.46 -17.68
N LYS A 4 0.12 14.76 -17.83
CA LYS A 4 0.78 15.72 -16.95
C LYS A 4 0.00 15.82 -15.65
N LYS A 5 0.65 16.29 -14.56
CA LYS A 5 0.06 16.35 -13.22
C LYS A 5 -1.36 16.94 -13.21
N ASN A 6 -1.53 18.12 -13.78
CA ASN A 6 -2.83 18.81 -13.80
C ASN A 6 -3.86 18.14 -14.71
N GLU A 7 -3.43 17.55 -15.83
CA GLU A 7 -4.32 16.86 -16.76
C GLU A 7 -4.95 15.62 -16.15
N LEU A 8 -4.20 14.89 -15.30
CA LEU A 8 -4.74 13.74 -14.57
C LEU A 8 -5.79 14.19 -13.55
N VAL A 9 -5.49 15.22 -12.77
CA VAL A 9 -6.42 15.78 -11.79
C VAL A 9 -7.70 16.26 -12.47
N ASP A 10 -7.56 17.09 -13.52
CA ASP A 10 -8.70 17.60 -14.28
C ASP A 10 -9.53 16.47 -14.91
N PHE A 11 -8.88 15.42 -15.39
CA PHE A 11 -9.56 14.27 -15.96
C PHE A 11 -10.40 13.54 -14.89
N LEU A 12 -9.83 13.26 -13.74
CA LEU A 12 -10.52 12.55 -12.66
C LEU A 12 -11.68 13.38 -12.10
N GLN A 13 -11.48 14.67 -11.90
CA GLN A 13 -12.56 15.58 -11.46
C GLN A 13 -13.72 15.66 -12.47
N LYS A 14 -13.44 15.71 -13.76
CA LYS A 14 -14.48 15.67 -14.82
C LYS A 14 -15.29 14.37 -14.81
N LEU A 15 -14.74 13.29 -14.30
CA LEU A 15 -15.43 12.02 -14.09
C LEU A 15 -16.24 12.00 -12.79
N GLY A 16 -16.18 13.05 -11.97
CA GLY A 16 -16.79 13.10 -10.65
C GLY A 16 -16.04 12.27 -9.60
N ILE A 17 -14.77 11.96 -9.84
CA ILE A 17 -13.93 11.21 -8.91
C ILE A 17 -13.25 12.20 -7.97
N GLU A 18 -13.52 12.08 -6.67
CA GLU A 18 -12.92 12.91 -5.63
C GLU A 18 -11.68 12.24 -5.03
N PHE A 19 -10.60 13.02 -4.89
CA PHE A 19 -9.39 12.56 -4.22
C PHE A 19 -9.66 12.31 -2.73
N GLY A 20 -9.25 11.15 -2.24
CA GLY A 20 -9.43 10.73 -0.85
C GLY A 20 -10.76 10.01 -0.59
N ALA A 21 -11.88 10.50 -1.14
CA ALA A 21 -13.17 9.82 -1.02
C ALA A 21 -13.28 8.63 -1.98
N ASP A 22 -12.91 8.82 -3.24
CA ASP A 22 -13.04 7.82 -4.30
C ASP A 22 -11.69 7.26 -4.72
N LEU A 23 -10.79 8.14 -5.16
CA LEU A 23 -9.42 7.77 -5.52
C LEU A 23 -8.57 7.64 -4.27
N ASN A 24 -8.08 6.44 -4.02
CA ASN A 24 -7.28 6.16 -2.85
C ASN A 24 -6.14 5.19 -3.15
N ALA A 25 -5.15 5.19 -2.27
CA ALA A 25 -4.10 4.19 -2.24
C ALA A 25 -3.71 3.91 -0.79
N TYR A 26 -3.33 2.70 -0.50
CA TYR A 26 -2.76 2.37 0.80
C TYR A 26 -1.50 1.52 0.67
N THR A 27 -0.63 1.65 1.65
CA THR A 27 0.59 0.86 1.75
C THR A 27 0.55 0.02 3.02
N GLY A 28 0.59 -1.29 2.83
CA GLY A 28 0.83 -2.27 3.89
C GLY A 28 2.32 -2.57 4.06
N PHE A 29 2.63 -3.62 4.81
CA PHE A 29 4.03 -4.05 4.97
C PHE A 29 4.62 -4.69 3.73
N ASP A 30 3.79 -5.37 2.95
CA ASP A 30 4.21 -6.21 1.85
C ASP A 30 3.53 -5.85 0.54
N GLU A 31 2.63 -4.87 0.54
CA GLU A 31 1.87 -4.46 -0.63
C GLU A 31 1.59 -2.96 -0.65
N THR A 32 1.37 -2.43 -1.84
CA THR A 32 0.75 -1.13 -2.09
C THR A 32 -0.43 -1.36 -3.03
N VAL A 33 -1.59 -0.87 -2.67
CA VAL A 33 -2.82 -1.01 -3.46
C VAL A 33 -3.27 0.36 -3.94
N TYR A 34 -3.55 0.47 -5.23
CA TYR A 34 -4.12 1.66 -5.87
C TYR A 34 -5.57 1.37 -6.24
N ILE A 35 -6.47 2.22 -5.84
CA ILE A 35 -7.90 2.09 -6.06
C ILE A 35 -8.36 3.24 -6.96
N LEU A 36 -8.91 2.90 -8.11
CA LEU A 36 -9.40 3.86 -9.09
C LEU A 36 -10.82 3.46 -9.53
N PRO A 37 -11.87 4.01 -8.93
CA PRO A 37 -13.22 3.85 -9.43
C PRO A 37 -13.39 4.61 -10.75
N VAL A 38 -14.05 4.00 -11.71
CA VAL A 38 -14.27 4.58 -13.03
C VAL A 38 -15.74 4.46 -13.41
N PRO A 39 -16.46 5.56 -13.64
CA PRO A 39 -17.85 5.51 -14.09
C PRO A 39 -17.94 4.91 -15.50
N LEU A 40 -18.83 3.92 -15.68
CA LEU A 40 -19.00 3.23 -16.95
C LEU A 40 -20.09 3.86 -17.83
N SER A 41 -20.58 5.05 -17.49
CA SER A 41 -21.54 5.81 -18.32
C SER A 41 -21.01 6.11 -19.73
N ASP A 42 -19.69 6.18 -19.88
CA ASP A 42 -18.98 6.21 -21.15
C ASP A 42 -17.91 5.10 -21.18
N THR A 43 -17.96 4.23 -22.17
CA THR A 43 -17.02 3.13 -22.37
C THR A 43 -15.57 3.59 -22.55
N ALA A 44 -15.35 4.83 -23.01
CA ALA A 44 -14.03 5.43 -23.11
C ALA A 44 -13.38 5.64 -21.74
N ASN A 45 -14.16 5.78 -20.67
CA ASN A 45 -13.65 5.99 -19.33
C ASN A 45 -12.86 4.79 -18.82
N LEU A 46 -13.32 3.56 -19.10
CA LEU A 46 -12.58 2.35 -18.74
C LEU A 46 -11.17 2.34 -19.37
N ARG A 47 -11.07 2.65 -20.67
CA ARG A 47 -9.78 2.73 -21.36
C ARG A 47 -8.86 3.80 -20.77
N ARG A 48 -9.39 4.97 -20.45
CA ARG A 48 -8.63 6.05 -19.81
C ARG A 48 -8.18 5.66 -18.40
N GLY A 49 -9.05 5.03 -17.61
CA GLY A 49 -8.69 4.49 -16.31
C GLY A 49 -7.56 3.47 -16.39
N LEU A 50 -7.60 2.56 -17.36
CA LEU A 50 -6.51 1.61 -17.60
C LEU A 50 -5.21 2.30 -18.00
N THR A 51 -5.27 3.41 -18.77
CA THR A 51 -4.08 4.23 -19.09
C THR A 51 -3.47 4.83 -17.81
N VAL A 52 -4.29 5.33 -16.88
CA VAL A 52 -3.81 5.85 -15.58
C VAL A 52 -3.12 4.75 -14.80
N LEU A 53 -3.76 3.58 -14.64
CA LEU A 53 -3.18 2.45 -13.92
C LEU A 53 -1.88 1.94 -14.59
N GLN A 54 -1.83 1.93 -15.92
CA GLN A 54 -0.61 1.59 -16.66
C GLN A 54 0.54 2.56 -16.37
N ASP A 55 0.24 3.87 -16.31
CA ASP A 55 1.24 4.89 -15.97
C ASP A 55 1.72 4.74 -14.52
N TRP A 56 0.84 4.41 -13.58
CA TRP A 56 1.26 4.11 -12.21
C TRP A 56 2.12 2.85 -12.12
N ALA A 57 1.79 1.84 -12.91
CA ALA A 57 2.52 0.58 -12.92
C ALA A 57 3.94 0.68 -13.49
N GLY A 58 4.16 1.48 -14.54
CA GLY A 58 5.46 1.48 -15.23
C GLY A 58 5.84 2.78 -15.92
N GLY A 59 5.09 3.88 -15.72
CA GLY A 59 5.25 5.13 -16.47
C GLY A 59 5.49 6.38 -15.66
N LEU A 60 5.78 6.31 -14.36
CA LEU A 60 6.03 7.50 -13.54
C LEU A 60 7.31 8.23 -13.95
N SER A 61 7.26 9.58 -14.03
CA SER A 61 8.38 10.42 -14.40
C SER A 61 9.40 10.63 -13.29
N PHE A 62 8.94 10.68 -12.05
CA PHE A 62 9.76 10.94 -10.86
C PHE A 62 10.57 12.24 -10.93
N ASP A 63 9.93 13.33 -11.27
CA ASP A 63 10.56 14.65 -11.23
C ASP A 63 10.98 15.00 -9.80
N ASN A 64 12.17 15.57 -9.64
CA ASN A 64 12.73 15.82 -8.30
C ASN A 64 11.87 16.79 -7.50
N ASP A 65 11.34 17.85 -8.15
CA ASP A 65 10.47 18.83 -7.50
C ASP A 65 9.16 18.20 -7.01
N GLU A 66 8.62 17.23 -7.74
CA GLU A 66 7.44 16.48 -7.32
C GLU A 66 7.74 15.55 -6.14
N ILE A 67 8.90 14.90 -6.14
CA ILE A 67 9.35 14.10 -4.99
C ILE A 67 9.46 14.97 -3.74
N ASP A 68 10.03 16.17 -3.84
CA ASP A 68 10.16 17.09 -2.71
C ASP A 68 8.81 17.62 -2.23
N GLY A 69 7.89 17.91 -3.13
CA GLY A 69 6.52 18.25 -2.80
C GLY A 69 5.84 17.16 -1.99
N GLU A 70 5.92 15.91 -2.45
CA GLU A 70 5.31 14.75 -1.77
C GLU A 70 5.96 14.45 -0.42
N ARG A 71 7.25 14.71 -0.22
CA ARG A 71 7.89 14.59 1.10
C ARG A 71 7.16 15.41 2.16
N GLY A 72 6.78 16.64 1.81
CA GLY A 72 6.02 17.53 2.70
C GLY A 72 4.67 16.93 3.09
N VAL A 73 3.96 16.37 2.12
CA VAL A 73 2.65 15.73 2.33
C VAL A 73 2.79 14.53 3.27
N VAL A 74 3.72 13.61 3.00
CA VAL A 74 3.92 12.41 3.84
C VAL A 74 4.41 12.76 5.24
N LEU A 75 5.24 13.79 5.39
CA LEU A 75 5.68 14.26 6.71
C LEU A 75 4.53 14.87 7.52
N GLU A 76 3.61 15.58 6.86
CA GLU A 76 2.42 16.12 7.51
C GLU A 76 1.46 15.01 7.91
N GLU A 77 1.24 14.00 7.07
CA GLU A 77 0.48 12.79 7.42
C GLU A 77 1.09 12.11 8.65
N SER A 78 2.41 11.90 8.64
CA SER A 78 3.13 11.35 9.80
C SER A 78 2.93 12.19 11.06
N ARG A 79 2.93 13.52 10.94
CA ARG A 79 2.72 14.45 12.07
C ARG A 79 1.31 14.34 12.64
N LEU A 80 0.30 14.30 11.78
CA LEU A 80 -1.11 14.20 12.19
C LEU A 80 -1.40 12.88 12.92
N GLY A 81 -0.72 11.79 12.54
CA GLY A 81 -0.84 10.49 13.20
C GLY A 81 -0.23 10.41 14.60
N LYS A 82 0.61 11.39 15.03
CA LYS A 82 1.41 11.32 16.27
C LYS A 82 0.66 11.78 17.53
N GLY A 83 -0.46 11.13 17.86
CA GLY A 83 -1.15 11.30 19.15
C GLY A 83 -0.59 10.41 20.28
N ALA A 84 -1.27 10.40 21.43
CA ALA A 84 -0.94 9.53 22.56
C ALA A 84 -0.96 8.05 22.17
N ASP A 85 -1.97 7.65 21.41
CA ASP A 85 -2.14 6.26 20.97
C ASP A 85 -1.00 5.80 20.07
N ASP A 86 -0.53 6.62 19.11
CA ASP A 86 0.62 6.29 18.29
C ASP A 86 1.90 6.17 19.11
N ARG A 87 2.12 7.07 20.09
CA ARG A 87 3.30 6.99 20.96
C ARG A 87 3.31 5.73 21.82
N MET A 88 2.15 5.30 22.30
CA MET A 88 2.00 4.04 23.04
C MET A 88 2.13 2.84 22.10
N PHE A 89 1.48 2.87 20.95
CA PHE A 89 1.58 1.83 19.93
C PHE A 89 3.04 1.58 19.50
N ARG A 90 3.82 2.63 19.28
CA ARG A 90 5.25 2.51 18.92
C ARG A 90 6.11 1.87 20.02
N LYS A 91 5.67 1.83 21.27
CA LYS A 91 6.33 1.08 22.34
C LYS A 91 5.93 -0.41 22.32
N ILE A 92 4.69 -0.72 21.97
CA ILE A 92 4.12 -2.07 21.95
C ILE A 92 4.50 -2.82 20.67
N TYR A 93 4.36 -2.16 19.54
CA TYR A 93 4.48 -2.74 18.21
C TYR A 93 5.80 -3.51 17.95
N PRO A 94 7.00 -2.97 18.31
CA PRO A 94 8.25 -3.70 18.11
C PRO A 94 8.29 -5.03 18.87
N LEU A 95 7.58 -5.12 20.00
CA LEU A 95 7.50 -6.34 20.78
C LEU A 95 6.58 -7.38 20.10
N GLN A 96 5.47 -6.94 19.52
CA GLN A 96 4.54 -7.83 18.81
C GLN A 96 5.21 -8.51 17.61
N TYR A 97 6.07 -7.78 16.89
CA TYR A 97 6.73 -8.24 15.66
C TYR A 97 8.24 -8.52 15.84
N GLU A 98 8.65 -8.76 17.09
CA GLU A 98 10.05 -9.00 17.44
C GLU A 98 10.69 -10.12 16.61
N GLY A 99 11.94 -9.90 16.18
CA GLY A 99 12.69 -10.83 15.34
C GLY A 99 12.35 -10.76 13.84
N SER A 100 11.37 -9.93 13.47
CA SER A 100 11.01 -9.69 12.08
C SER A 100 11.41 -8.29 11.61
N LYS A 101 11.45 -8.08 10.30
CA LYS A 101 11.63 -6.73 9.73
C LYS A 101 10.45 -5.80 10.05
N TYR A 102 9.27 -6.34 10.27
CA TYR A 102 8.07 -5.55 10.57
C TYR A 102 8.22 -4.73 11.84
N ALA A 103 8.90 -5.24 12.86
CA ALA A 103 9.11 -4.56 14.14
C ALA A 103 9.64 -3.11 14.02
N ASN A 104 10.37 -2.80 12.94
CA ASN A 104 11.03 -1.50 12.75
C ASN A 104 10.70 -0.81 11.43
N ARG A 105 9.66 -1.27 10.72
CA ARG A 105 9.31 -0.79 9.38
C ARG A 105 7.83 -0.50 9.23
N LEU A 106 7.32 0.41 10.05
CA LEU A 106 5.96 0.91 9.86
C LEU A 106 5.81 1.51 8.44
N PRO A 107 4.67 1.25 7.76
CA PRO A 107 4.45 1.72 6.38
C PRO A 107 4.63 3.21 6.17
N ILE A 108 4.25 4.04 7.15
CA ILE A 108 4.48 5.50 7.08
C ILE A 108 5.96 5.88 6.98
N GLY A 109 6.86 4.99 7.41
CA GLY A 109 8.30 5.22 7.35
C GLY A 109 8.85 6.00 8.55
N LYS A 110 10.08 6.52 8.36
CA LYS A 110 10.76 7.36 9.36
C LYS A 110 10.93 8.76 8.80
N ASP A 111 10.51 9.78 9.54
CA ASP A 111 10.57 11.19 9.11
C ASP A 111 11.97 11.61 8.61
N SER A 112 13.03 11.16 9.30
CA SER A 112 14.40 11.47 8.90
C SER A 112 14.77 10.87 7.53
N ILE A 113 14.23 9.71 7.20
CA ILE A 113 14.46 9.06 5.90
C ILE A 113 13.58 9.74 4.82
N ILE A 114 12.30 9.98 5.10
CA ILE A 114 11.40 10.65 4.18
C ILE A 114 12.00 12.00 3.77
N LYS A 115 12.47 12.78 4.74
CA LYS A 115 13.05 14.11 4.52
C LYS A 115 14.33 14.08 3.72
N ASN A 116 15.21 13.08 3.92
CA ASN A 116 16.59 13.14 3.46
C ASN A 116 16.99 12.04 2.45
N ALA A 117 16.09 11.10 2.12
CA ALA A 117 16.43 10.04 1.17
C ALA A 117 16.82 10.65 -0.19
N PRO A 118 17.95 10.28 -0.80
CA PRO A 118 18.32 10.72 -2.13
C PRO A 118 17.26 10.33 -3.18
N TYR A 119 17.07 11.16 -4.21
CA TYR A 119 16.09 10.91 -5.28
C TYR A 119 16.31 9.57 -5.99
N ASP A 120 17.56 9.20 -6.21
CA ASP A 120 17.92 7.94 -6.85
C ASP A 120 17.48 6.72 -6.04
N VAL A 121 17.41 6.82 -4.71
CA VAL A 121 16.90 5.75 -3.84
C VAL A 121 15.41 5.55 -4.06
N VAL A 122 14.62 6.63 -4.14
CA VAL A 122 13.18 6.59 -4.41
C VAL A 122 12.92 6.02 -5.80
N LYS A 123 13.59 6.57 -6.82
CA LYS A 123 13.47 6.12 -8.23
C LYS A 123 13.87 4.66 -8.40
N ARG A 124 14.95 4.24 -7.72
CA ARG A 124 15.43 2.86 -7.76
C ARG A 124 14.45 1.90 -7.11
N PHE A 125 13.81 2.29 -5.98
CA PHE A 125 12.79 1.45 -5.35
C PHE A 125 11.65 1.13 -6.31
N TYR A 126 11.12 2.13 -6.99
CA TYR A 126 10.09 1.93 -8.00
C TYR A 126 10.57 1.00 -9.11
N LYS A 127 11.74 1.25 -9.68
CA LYS A 127 12.32 0.44 -10.74
C LYS A 127 12.56 -1.02 -10.32
N ASP A 128 12.92 -1.25 -9.06
CA ASP A 128 13.25 -2.59 -8.54
C ASP A 128 11.99 -3.42 -8.20
N TYR A 129 10.90 -2.77 -7.76
CA TYR A 129 9.74 -3.46 -7.19
C TYR A 129 8.41 -3.24 -7.93
N TYR A 130 8.27 -2.19 -8.74
CA TYR A 130 7.12 -2.00 -9.62
C TYR A 130 7.35 -2.71 -10.94
N ARG A 131 7.14 -4.01 -10.94
CA ARG A 131 7.41 -4.91 -12.07
C ARG A 131 6.29 -5.95 -12.21
N PRO A 132 6.01 -6.43 -13.44
CA PRO A 132 4.83 -7.25 -13.74
C PRO A 132 4.67 -8.50 -12.89
N ASP A 133 5.77 -9.21 -12.57
CA ASP A 133 5.75 -10.43 -11.77
C ASP A 133 5.34 -10.19 -10.29
N LEU A 134 5.33 -8.94 -9.84
CA LEU A 134 4.89 -8.54 -8.51
C LEU A 134 3.58 -7.76 -8.51
N MET A 135 2.87 -7.67 -9.65
CA MET A 135 1.64 -6.90 -9.80
C MET A 135 0.44 -7.78 -10.07
N ALA A 136 -0.72 -7.31 -9.65
CA ALA A 136 -2.01 -7.84 -10.05
C ALA A 136 -2.91 -6.68 -10.47
N VAL A 137 -3.69 -6.87 -11.54
CA VAL A 137 -4.76 -5.97 -11.95
C VAL A 137 -6.09 -6.64 -11.60
N ILE A 138 -6.88 -5.96 -10.78
CA ILE A 138 -8.18 -6.46 -10.33
C ILE A 138 -9.24 -5.47 -10.81
N ILE A 139 -10.22 -5.95 -11.56
CA ILE A 139 -11.34 -5.15 -12.07
C ILE A 139 -12.64 -5.75 -11.55
N VAL A 140 -13.44 -4.92 -10.91
CA VAL A 140 -14.74 -5.31 -10.34
C VAL A 140 -15.78 -4.30 -10.78
N GLY A 141 -16.88 -4.77 -11.35
CA GLY A 141 -17.98 -3.92 -11.80
C GLY A 141 -18.85 -4.59 -12.86
N ASP A 142 -19.77 -3.82 -13.43
CA ASP A 142 -20.64 -4.27 -14.53
C ASP A 142 -19.87 -4.17 -15.87
N VAL A 143 -19.02 -5.17 -16.13
CA VAL A 143 -18.13 -5.24 -17.30
C VAL A 143 -18.22 -6.59 -17.97
N ASP A 144 -18.08 -6.62 -19.30
CA ASP A 144 -17.85 -7.89 -20.03
C ASP A 144 -16.45 -8.43 -19.73
N VAL A 145 -16.39 -9.61 -19.12
CA VAL A 145 -15.14 -10.23 -18.66
C VAL A 145 -14.14 -10.45 -19.80
N ASN A 146 -14.63 -10.97 -20.95
CA ASN A 146 -13.76 -11.31 -22.06
C ASN A 146 -13.20 -10.06 -22.76
N ALA A 147 -14.03 -9.04 -22.92
CA ALA A 147 -13.58 -7.77 -23.49
C ALA A 147 -12.60 -7.06 -22.54
N THR A 148 -12.88 -7.08 -21.24
CA THR A 148 -12.03 -6.47 -20.23
C THR A 148 -10.68 -7.18 -20.08
N GLU A 149 -10.64 -8.51 -20.14
CA GLU A 149 -9.40 -9.29 -20.16
C GLU A 149 -8.51 -8.92 -21.35
N LYS A 150 -9.11 -8.73 -22.54
CA LYS A 150 -8.37 -8.27 -23.72
C LYS A 150 -7.77 -6.88 -23.52
N LEU A 151 -8.52 -5.97 -22.90
CA LEU A 151 -8.02 -4.63 -22.56
C LEU A 151 -6.86 -4.71 -21.56
N VAL A 152 -6.97 -5.51 -20.50
CA VAL A 152 -5.87 -5.69 -19.55
C VAL A 152 -4.62 -6.20 -20.25
N LYS A 153 -4.73 -7.17 -21.15
CA LYS A 153 -3.59 -7.66 -21.95
C LYS A 153 -3.03 -6.59 -22.89
N GLU A 154 -3.89 -5.76 -23.49
CA GLU A 154 -3.48 -4.65 -24.35
C GLU A 154 -2.65 -3.62 -23.58
N TYR A 155 -3.11 -3.21 -22.39
CA TYR A 155 -2.47 -2.14 -21.61
C TYR A 155 -1.26 -2.61 -20.80
N PHE A 156 -1.28 -3.81 -20.24
CA PHE A 156 -0.24 -4.26 -19.31
C PHE A 156 0.69 -5.32 -19.91
N GLY A 157 0.29 -5.99 -21.00
CA GLY A 157 1.07 -7.06 -21.60
C GLY A 157 2.43 -6.63 -22.19
N GLY A 158 2.63 -5.32 -22.39
CA GLY A 158 3.92 -4.77 -22.82
C GLY A 158 4.89 -4.43 -21.69
N LEU A 159 4.47 -4.57 -20.42
CA LEU A 159 5.37 -4.38 -19.28
C LEU A 159 6.36 -5.53 -19.19
N VAL A 160 7.62 -5.23 -18.92
CA VAL A 160 8.71 -6.21 -18.89
C VAL A 160 9.43 -6.13 -17.57
N ASN A 161 9.76 -7.29 -17.02
CA ASN A 161 10.60 -7.38 -15.82
C ASN A 161 12.02 -6.88 -16.12
N PRO A 162 12.70 -6.26 -15.12
CA PRO A 162 14.09 -5.90 -15.28
C PRO A 162 14.98 -7.15 -15.44
N ALA A 163 16.04 -7.06 -16.27
CA ALA A 163 16.94 -8.19 -16.53
C ALA A 163 17.63 -8.73 -15.27
N LYS A 164 17.76 -7.93 -14.23
CA LYS A 164 18.27 -8.32 -12.91
C LYS A 164 17.23 -7.98 -11.86
N GLU A 165 16.39 -8.93 -11.56
CA GLU A 165 15.34 -8.79 -10.56
C GLU A 165 15.90 -8.79 -9.15
N LYS A 166 15.47 -7.83 -8.34
CA LYS A 166 15.69 -7.90 -6.90
C LYS A 166 14.78 -8.93 -6.26
N PRO A 167 15.29 -9.82 -5.42
CA PRO A 167 14.45 -10.79 -4.73
C PRO A 167 13.46 -10.09 -3.80
N ARG A 168 12.19 -10.46 -3.88
CA ARG A 168 11.18 -10.09 -2.90
C ARG A 168 11.25 -11.07 -1.74
N THR A 169 11.75 -10.60 -0.61
CA THR A 169 11.82 -11.43 0.61
C THR A 169 10.70 -11.04 1.55
N MET A 170 9.79 -11.98 1.81
CA MET A 170 8.80 -11.85 2.88
C MET A 170 9.49 -12.02 4.24
N SER A 171 9.17 -11.14 5.18
CA SER A 171 9.65 -11.30 6.55
C SER A 171 8.72 -12.23 7.30
N LYS A 172 9.28 -13.21 8.00
CA LYS A 172 8.50 -14.06 8.90
C LYS A 172 8.61 -13.53 10.31
N VAL A 173 7.50 -13.51 11.03
CA VAL A 173 7.48 -13.27 12.47
C VAL A 173 7.82 -14.60 13.15
N PRO A 174 8.91 -14.68 13.95
CA PRO A 174 9.26 -15.92 14.62
C PRO A 174 8.18 -16.33 15.64
N ALA A 175 7.99 -17.63 15.80
CA ALA A 175 7.14 -18.15 16.87
C ALA A 175 7.71 -17.75 18.25
N ARG A 176 6.85 -17.34 19.15
CA ARG A 176 7.23 -17.05 20.54
C ARG A 176 7.17 -18.29 21.39
N THR A 177 8.19 -18.46 22.20
CA THR A 177 8.28 -19.52 23.20
C THR A 177 8.18 -19.01 24.64
N VAL A 178 8.21 -17.68 24.81
CA VAL A 178 8.20 -17.02 26.13
C VAL A 178 7.17 -15.89 26.14
N SER A 179 6.37 -15.83 27.18
CA SER A 179 5.46 -14.71 27.42
C SER A 179 6.24 -13.43 27.69
N LYS A 180 5.78 -12.33 27.12
CA LYS A 180 6.35 -10.99 27.33
C LYS A 180 5.22 -10.03 27.67
N SER A 181 5.53 -9.01 28.45
CA SER A 181 4.60 -7.94 28.77
C SER A 181 5.25 -6.59 28.50
N VAL A 182 4.41 -5.60 28.20
CA VAL A 182 4.81 -4.22 28.04
C VAL A 182 3.74 -3.32 28.65
N ILE A 183 4.17 -2.29 29.36
CA ILE A 183 3.30 -1.24 29.84
C ILE A 183 3.65 0.03 29.05
N ALA A 184 2.69 0.53 28.28
CA ALA A 184 2.82 1.77 27.55
C ALA A 184 1.93 2.82 28.21
N THR A 185 2.51 3.95 28.58
CA THR A 185 1.81 5.07 29.18
C THR A 185 2.12 6.37 28.42
N ASP A 186 1.14 7.24 28.38
CA ASP A 186 1.29 8.59 27.86
C ASP A 186 0.45 9.57 28.70
N LYS A 187 0.99 10.77 28.94
CA LYS A 187 0.34 11.81 29.76
C LYS A 187 -0.97 12.34 29.16
N GLU A 188 -1.14 12.19 27.86
CA GLU A 188 -2.32 12.63 27.12
C GLU A 188 -3.31 11.48 26.84
N ALA A 189 -3.01 10.26 27.34
CA ALA A 189 -3.91 9.14 27.17
C ALA A 189 -5.18 9.35 28.03
N THR A 190 -6.32 9.23 27.40
CA THR A 190 -7.64 9.36 28.04
C THR A 190 -8.28 8.01 28.34
N ASN A 191 -7.79 6.96 27.74
CA ASN A 191 -8.30 5.61 27.88
C ASN A 191 -7.19 4.66 28.38
N TYR A 192 -7.62 3.57 29.02
CA TYR A 192 -6.74 2.48 29.38
C TYR A 192 -7.38 1.15 28.95
N PHE A 193 -6.55 0.21 28.54
CA PHE A 193 -6.96 -1.14 28.19
C PHE A 193 -5.87 -2.15 28.53
N VAL A 194 -6.26 -3.39 28.69
CA VAL A 194 -5.37 -4.53 28.78
C VAL A 194 -5.63 -5.41 27.57
N GLN A 195 -4.57 -5.73 26.86
CA GLN A 195 -4.63 -6.61 25.69
C GLN A 195 -3.77 -7.84 25.94
N VAL A 196 -4.29 -9.00 25.58
CA VAL A 196 -3.54 -10.25 25.60
C VAL A 196 -3.50 -10.79 24.17
N ASP A 197 -2.29 -10.85 23.62
CA ASP A 197 -2.06 -11.36 22.28
C ASP A 197 -1.54 -12.79 22.33
N TYR A 198 -2.22 -13.69 21.63
CA TYR A 198 -1.78 -15.05 21.40
C TYR A 198 -1.26 -15.14 19.94
N PRO A 199 0.06 -15.03 19.71
CA PRO A 199 0.61 -15.17 18.38
C PRO A 199 0.34 -16.58 17.86
N ALA A 200 -0.65 -16.72 17.01
CA ALA A 200 -0.95 -17.98 16.34
C ALA A 200 -0.11 -18.12 15.06
N ALA A 201 0.06 -19.36 14.60
CA ALA A 201 0.50 -19.60 13.24
C ALA A 201 -0.47 -18.90 12.27
N PRO A 202 0.00 -18.45 11.07
CA PRO A 202 -0.90 -17.88 10.08
C PRO A 202 -2.10 -18.79 9.91
N SER A 203 -3.30 -18.24 10.00
CA SER A 203 -4.53 -18.99 9.77
C SER A 203 -4.45 -19.67 8.41
N LYS A 204 -4.79 -20.93 8.35
CA LYS A 204 -5.02 -21.58 7.06
C LYS A 204 -6.13 -20.81 6.36
N VAL A 205 -5.98 -20.63 5.05
CA VAL A 205 -7.08 -20.12 4.25
C VAL A 205 -8.29 -21.03 4.51
N GLU A 206 -9.38 -20.44 4.95
CA GLU A 206 -10.60 -21.16 5.32
C GLU A 206 -11.28 -21.62 4.03
N THR A 207 -11.07 -22.88 3.69
CA THR A 207 -11.61 -23.48 2.47
C THR A 207 -12.80 -24.39 2.73
N THR A 208 -13.08 -24.70 4.00
CA THR A 208 -14.18 -25.59 4.39
C THR A 208 -15.03 -24.96 5.50
N LEU A 209 -16.27 -25.42 5.65
CA LEU A 209 -17.14 -25.03 6.77
C LEU A 209 -16.52 -25.37 8.13
N LYS A 210 -15.69 -26.40 8.17
CA LYS A 210 -14.95 -26.76 9.39
C LYS A 210 -13.92 -25.69 9.72
N ASP A 211 -13.13 -25.26 8.75
CA ASP A 211 -12.12 -24.22 8.94
C ASP A 211 -12.77 -22.92 9.42
N TYR A 212 -13.92 -22.55 8.82
CA TYR A 212 -14.68 -21.38 9.22
C TYR A 212 -15.24 -21.49 10.64
N ARG A 213 -15.72 -22.66 11.05
CA ARG A 213 -16.15 -22.91 12.44
C ARG A 213 -14.99 -22.79 13.41
N ASP A 214 -13.84 -23.39 13.06
CA ASP A 214 -12.62 -23.36 13.91
C ASP A 214 -12.08 -21.91 14.05
N TYR A 215 -12.37 -21.04 13.07
CA TYR A 215 -12.06 -19.61 13.14
C TYR A 215 -13.00 -18.82 14.09
N LEU A 216 -14.27 -19.22 14.18
CA LEU A 216 -15.27 -18.54 15.01
C LEU A 216 -15.22 -18.92 16.51
N VAL A 217 -14.50 -19.95 16.89
CA VAL A 217 -14.37 -20.49 18.27
C VAL A 217 -13.00 -20.17 18.83
#